data_1cb985facf27a7d9c18ca87f168f07dc
#
_entry.id   1cb985facf27a7d9c18ca87f168f07dc
#
_cell.length_a   1.000
_cell.length_b   1.000
_cell.length_c   1.000
_cell.angle_alpha   90.00
_cell.angle_beta   90.00
_cell.angle_gamma   90.00
#
_symmetry.space_group_name_H-M   'P 1'
#
loop_
_entity.id
_entity.type
_entity.pdbx_description
1 polymer ?
#
loop_
_entity_poly.entity_id
_entity_poly.type
_entity_poly.pdbx_seq_one_letter_code
_entity_poly.pdbx_strand_id
1 'polypeptide(L)'
;MLFILDSITVAATGSVTARVAKELMKRLKLICGRYNVTVITLMHTRKRDKSKPIEMQDLAGSAKLTDLADNVLAIAKCNATEVYVKVLKSRSNAIPDKVRHFEIRSDGYLHLEFIRECEEEDLLAQGKSKLTPEVEQEILTLRGKGYSVRKIADHMKLSKSAVDRVVQKHKDSEESSADTIKDVQFPDNAA
;
A
#
# COMPACT_ATOMS: atom_id res chain seq x y z
N MET A 1 11.13 3.97 -31.84
CA MET A 1 9.71 4.40 -31.81
C MET A 1 9.06 3.79 -30.60
N LEU A 2 8.10 4.51 -29.94
CA LEU A 2 7.39 4.05 -28.74
C LEU A 2 5.90 3.88 -29.06
N PHE A 3 5.33 2.74 -28.64
CA PHE A 3 3.88 2.48 -28.70
C PHE A 3 3.33 2.31 -27.29
N ILE A 4 2.13 2.84 -27.06
CA ILE A 4 1.41 2.71 -25.79
C ILE A 4 0.09 2.00 -26.07
N LEU A 5 -0.17 0.88 -25.38
CA LEU A 5 -1.41 0.11 -25.44
C LEU A 5 -2.21 0.29 -24.13
N ASP A 6 -3.27 1.07 -24.19
CA ASP A 6 -4.20 1.27 -23.07
C ASP A 6 -5.55 0.62 -23.39
N SER A 7 -5.92 -0.48 -22.84
CA SER A 7 -5.18 -1.37 -21.94
C SER A 7 -5.00 -2.74 -22.61
N ILE A 8 -4.03 -3.51 -22.14
CA ILE A 8 -3.77 -4.84 -22.67
C ILE A 8 -4.96 -5.79 -22.51
N THR A 9 -5.83 -5.57 -21.54
CA THR A 9 -7.06 -6.34 -21.31
C THR A 9 -8.11 -6.10 -22.38
N VAL A 10 -8.13 -4.93 -23.02
CA VAL A 10 -9.01 -4.60 -24.16
C VAL A 10 -8.47 -5.19 -25.46
N ALA A 11 -7.14 -5.24 -25.62
CA ALA A 11 -6.49 -5.82 -26.79
C ALA A 11 -6.68 -7.34 -26.87
N ALA A 12 -6.94 -8.01 -25.74
CA ALA A 12 -7.32 -9.41 -25.69
C ALA A 12 -8.84 -9.51 -25.58
N THR A 13 -9.53 -9.64 -26.71
CA THR A 13 -10.97 -9.85 -26.77
C THR A 13 -11.40 -11.07 -25.95
N GLY A 14 -12.08 -10.83 -24.81
CA GLY A 14 -12.60 -11.86 -23.91
C GLY A 14 -11.78 -12.05 -22.62
N SER A 15 -12.05 -13.14 -21.88
CA SER A 15 -11.29 -13.47 -20.69
C SER A 15 -9.83 -13.78 -21.05
N VAL A 16 -8.88 -13.03 -20.49
CA VAL A 16 -7.43 -13.23 -20.75
C VAL A 16 -6.97 -14.51 -20.07
N THR A 17 -7.14 -15.64 -20.77
CA THR A 17 -6.59 -16.91 -20.32
C THR A 17 -5.05 -16.88 -20.36
N ALA A 18 -4.39 -17.73 -19.58
CA ALA A 18 -2.94 -17.83 -19.56
C ALA A 18 -2.34 -18.10 -20.97
N ARG A 19 -3.06 -18.85 -21.81
CA ARG A 19 -2.65 -19.14 -23.19
C ARG A 19 -2.69 -17.90 -24.08
N VAL A 20 -3.79 -17.15 -24.04
CA VAL A 20 -3.97 -15.90 -24.83
C VAL A 20 -2.95 -14.85 -24.39
N ALA A 21 -2.77 -14.68 -23.08
CA ALA A 21 -1.77 -13.77 -22.51
C ALA A 21 -0.35 -14.10 -22.99
N LYS A 22 0.03 -15.37 -22.94
CA LYS A 22 1.36 -15.83 -23.39
C LYS A 22 1.57 -15.57 -24.87
N GLU A 23 0.59 -15.86 -25.70
CA GLU A 23 0.67 -15.65 -27.16
C GLU A 23 0.76 -14.17 -27.51
N LEU A 24 -0.06 -13.31 -26.90
CA LEU A 24 -0.01 -11.86 -27.07
C LEU A 24 1.37 -11.30 -26.72
N MET A 25 1.89 -11.65 -25.56
CA MET A 25 3.20 -11.16 -25.11
C MET A 25 4.36 -11.65 -26.00
N LYS A 26 4.28 -12.88 -26.52
CA LYS A 26 5.25 -13.37 -27.51
C LYS A 26 5.23 -12.54 -28.80
N ARG A 27 4.04 -12.23 -29.33
CA ARG A 27 3.89 -11.40 -30.53
C ARG A 27 4.43 -9.99 -30.30
N LEU A 28 4.12 -9.38 -29.16
CA LEU A 28 4.66 -8.05 -28.80
C LEU A 28 6.19 -8.08 -28.74
N LYS A 29 6.80 -9.11 -28.12
CA LYS A 29 8.25 -9.28 -28.11
C LYS A 29 8.87 -9.42 -29.50
N LEU A 30 8.23 -10.19 -30.38
CA LEU A 30 8.70 -10.32 -31.77
C LEU A 30 8.63 -8.99 -32.51
N ILE A 31 7.57 -8.19 -32.30
CA ILE A 31 7.44 -6.84 -32.89
C ILE A 31 8.55 -5.93 -32.35
N CYS A 32 8.77 -5.92 -31.05
CA CYS A 32 9.83 -5.11 -30.44
C CYS A 32 11.21 -5.44 -31.03
N GLY A 33 11.55 -6.73 -31.14
CA GLY A 33 12.83 -7.16 -31.70
C GLY A 33 12.96 -6.90 -33.19
N ARG A 34 11.89 -7.19 -33.97
CA ARG A 34 11.93 -7.06 -35.45
C ARG A 34 12.01 -5.59 -35.90
N TYR A 35 11.33 -4.71 -35.22
CA TYR A 35 11.20 -3.30 -35.65
C TYR A 35 11.99 -2.32 -34.77
N ASN A 36 12.74 -2.82 -33.80
CA ASN A 36 13.49 -2.03 -32.82
C ASN A 36 12.61 -0.94 -32.18
N VAL A 37 11.48 -1.36 -31.64
CA VAL A 37 10.49 -0.47 -30.99
C VAL A 37 10.30 -0.85 -29.53
N THR A 38 9.89 0.12 -28.73
CA THR A 38 9.45 -0.07 -27.35
C THR A 38 7.92 -0.10 -27.30
N VAL A 39 7.36 -1.05 -26.56
CA VAL A 39 5.92 -1.14 -26.31
C VAL A 39 5.68 -1.03 -24.80
N ILE A 40 4.87 -0.04 -24.40
CA ILE A 40 4.36 0.08 -23.04
C ILE A 40 2.91 -0.39 -23.04
N THR A 41 2.58 -1.31 -22.17
CA THR A 41 1.21 -1.80 -21.99
C THR A 41 0.68 -1.40 -20.63
N LEU A 42 -0.53 -0.85 -20.58
CA LEU A 42 -1.20 -0.51 -19.34
C LEU A 42 -2.12 -1.65 -18.91
N MET A 43 -2.17 -1.90 -17.60
CA MET A 43 -3.09 -2.87 -17.01
C MET A 43 -3.54 -2.38 -15.64
N HIS A 44 -4.78 -2.73 -15.27
CA HIS A 44 -5.32 -2.37 -13.97
C HIS A 44 -4.81 -3.29 -12.87
N THR A 45 -4.85 -2.82 -11.64
CA THR A 45 -4.70 -3.66 -10.46
C THR A 45 -6.05 -4.26 -10.07
N ARG A 46 -6.02 -5.41 -9.40
CA ARG A 46 -7.20 -5.96 -8.71
C ARG A 46 -7.55 -5.07 -7.51
N LYS A 47 -8.76 -5.25 -6.96
CA LYS A 47 -9.11 -4.63 -5.69
C LYS A 47 -8.16 -5.17 -4.61
N ARG A 48 -7.37 -4.30 -4.01
CA ARG A 48 -6.34 -4.66 -3.03
C ARG A 48 -6.49 -3.86 -1.73
N ASP A 49 -5.89 -4.37 -0.68
CA ASP A 49 -5.70 -3.64 0.57
C ASP A 49 -4.58 -2.60 0.38
N LYS A 50 -4.92 -1.32 0.47
CA LYS A 50 -3.97 -0.21 0.27
C LYS A 50 -3.02 0.00 1.45
N SER A 51 -3.24 -0.68 2.57
CA SER A 51 -2.33 -0.65 3.72
C SER A 51 -1.15 -1.61 3.57
N LYS A 52 -1.11 -2.40 2.49
CA LYS A 52 -0.04 -3.34 2.20
C LYS A 52 0.76 -2.90 0.97
N PRO A 53 2.05 -3.23 0.90
CA PRO A 53 2.86 -3.00 -0.28
C PRO A 53 2.21 -3.57 -1.54
N ILE A 54 2.43 -2.89 -2.69
CA ILE A 54 1.95 -3.41 -3.97
C ILE A 54 2.88 -4.49 -4.48
N GLU A 55 2.29 -5.61 -4.94
CA GLU A 55 3.02 -6.77 -5.40
C GLU A 55 2.56 -7.21 -6.80
N MET A 56 3.33 -8.10 -7.41
CA MET A 56 3.05 -8.66 -8.74
C MET A 56 1.67 -9.33 -8.82
N GLN A 57 1.23 -9.96 -7.73
CA GLN A 57 -0.07 -10.65 -7.64
C GLN A 57 -1.28 -9.69 -7.62
N ASP A 58 -1.05 -8.41 -7.31
CA ASP A 58 -2.10 -7.39 -7.32
C ASP A 58 -2.48 -6.96 -8.75
N LEU A 59 -1.65 -7.30 -9.74
CA LEU A 59 -1.93 -6.95 -11.12
C LEU A 59 -3.09 -7.79 -11.68
N ALA A 60 -4.00 -7.13 -12.38
CA ALA A 60 -5.14 -7.80 -13.00
C ALA A 60 -4.70 -8.60 -14.22
N GLY A 61 -5.39 -9.72 -14.48
CA GLY A 61 -5.12 -10.58 -15.61
C GLY A 61 -4.24 -11.79 -15.27
N SER A 62 -3.63 -12.36 -16.29
CA SER A 62 -2.80 -13.56 -16.15
C SER A 62 -1.36 -13.18 -15.77
N ALA A 63 -0.76 -13.93 -14.85
CA ALA A 63 0.67 -13.83 -14.53
C ALA A 63 1.56 -13.95 -15.79
N LYS A 64 1.09 -14.56 -16.85
CA LYS A 64 1.82 -14.68 -18.12
C LYS A 64 2.05 -13.34 -18.82
N LEU A 65 1.26 -12.31 -18.53
CA LEU A 65 1.50 -10.95 -19.02
C LEU A 65 2.79 -10.38 -18.45
N THR A 66 3.00 -10.55 -17.14
CA THR A 66 4.18 -10.04 -16.44
C THR A 66 5.42 -10.92 -16.60
N ASP A 67 5.24 -12.24 -16.77
CA ASP A 67 6.35 -13.18 -16.96
C ASP A 67 7.23 -12.80 -18.16
N LEU A 68 6.63 -12.40 -19.27
CA LEU A 68 7.32 -12.08 -20.52
C LEU A 68 7.70 -10.59 -20.66
N ALA A 69 7.19 -9.71 -19.82
CA ALA A 69 7.59 -8.30 -19.79
C ALA A 69 9.05 -8.16 -19.31
N ASP A 70 9.78 -7.21 -19.88
CA ASP A 70 11.16 -6.93 -19.49
C ASP A 70 11.19 -6.08 -18.22
N ASN A 71 10.28 -5.11 -18.12
CA ASN A 71 10.08 -4.29 -16.93
C ASN A 71 8.60 -4.25 -16.55
N VAL A 72 8.32 -4.18 -15.26
CA VAL A 72 6.98 -3.99 -14.71
C VAL A 72 7.05 -2.89 -13.67
N LEU A 73 6.29 -1.82 -13.90
CA LEU A 73 6.15 -0.69 -13.01
C LEU A 73 4.72 -0.67 -12.45
N ALA A 74 4.58 -0.43 -11.18
CA ALA A 74 3.29 -0.20 -10.55
C ALA A 74 3.15 1.27 -10.15
N ILE A 75 1.99 1.86 -10.44
CA ILE A 75 1.61 3.19 -9.98
C ILE A 75 0.48 3.02 -8.97
N ALA A 76 0.70 3.43 -7.74
CA ALA A 76 -0.29 3.32 -6.68
C ALA A 76 -0.59 4.67 -6.04
N LYS A 77 -1.86 4.88 -5.63
CA LYS A 77 -2.29 6.11 -4.96
C LYS A 77 -1.98 6.04 -3.47
N CYS A 78 -1.30 7.06 -2.96
CA CYS A 78 -1.15 7.31 -1.53
C CYS A 78 -2.42 7.96 -0.97
N ASN A 79 -2.86 9.06 -1.62
CA ASN A 79 -4.06 9.83 -1.28
C ASN A 79 -4.74 10.37 -2.55
N ALA A 80 -5.52 11.45 -2.45
CA ALA A 80 -6.25 12.03 -3.58
C ALA A 80 -5.32 12.70 -4.63
N THR A 81 -4.21 13.28 -4.17
CA THR A 81 -3.30 14.11 -4.96
C THR A 81 -1.90 13.52 -5.13
N GLU A 82 -1.62 12.37 -4.53
CA GLU A 82 -0.29 11.79 -4.54
C GLU A 82 -0.29 10.33 -4.97
N VAL A 83 0.76 9.96 -5.68
CA VAL A 83 1.01 8.58 -6.16
C VAL A 83 2.46 8.21 -5.92
N TYR A 84 2.73 6.92 -5.88
CA TYR A 84 4.10 6.42 -5.95
C TYR A 84 4.27 5.44 -7.10
N VAL A 85 5.50 5.35 -7.59
CA VAL A 85 5.92 4.41 -8.63
C VAL A 85 6.89 3.42 -8.02
N LYS A 86 6.58 2.13 -8.17
CA LYS A 86 7.41 1.02 -7.72
C LYS A 86 7.83 0.15 -8.90
N VAL A 87 9.10 -0.22 -8.96
CA VAL A 87 9.60 -1.21 -9.91
C VAL A 87 9.31 -2.60 -9.33
N LEU A 88 8.41 -3.36 -9.95
CA LEU A 88 8.09 -4.73 -9.53
C LEU A 88 8.98 -5.77 -10.23
N LYS A 89 9.48 -5.44 -11.41
CA LYS A 89 10.36 -6.31 -12.19
C LYS A 89 11.27 -5.50 -13.09
N SER A 90 12.51 -5.89 -13.17
CA SER A 90 13.46 -5.43 -14.19
C SER A 90 14.35 -6.60 -14.60
N ARG A 91 14.58 -6.77 -15.92
CA ARG A 91 15.52 -7.78 -16.43
C ARG A 91 16.93 -7.24 -16.60
N SER A 92 17.03 -5.95 -16.82
CA SER A 92 18.31 -5.31 -17.20
C SER A 92 19.01 -4.61 -16.05
N ASN A 93 18.25 -4.23 -15.00
CA ASN A 93 18.77 -3.44 -13.89
C ASN A 93 18.38 -4.06 -12.55
N ALA A 94 19.11 -3.71 -11.49
CA ALA A 94 18.69 -4.00 -10.13
C ALA A 94 17.35 -3.30 -9.83
N ILE A 95 16.49 -3.95 -9.06
CA ILE A 95 15.24 -3.36 -8.59
C ILE A 95 15.60 -2.43 -7.43
N PRO A 96 15.23 -1.14 -7.48
CA PRO A 96 15.45 -0.24 -6.36
C PRO A 96 14.66 -0.68 -5.12
N ASP A 97 15.26 -0.58 -3.95
CA ASP A 97 14.58 -0.84 -2.67
C ASP A 97 13.53 0.22 -2.38
N LYS A 98 13.81 1.48 -2.78
CA LYS A 98 12.92 2.62 -2.56
C LYS A 98 11.95 2.85 -3.71
N VAL A 99 10.79 3.41 -3.36
CA VAL A 99 9.79 3.87 -4.32
C VAL A 99 9.96 5.36 -4.60
N ARG A 100 9.47 5.80 -5.76
CA ARG A 100 9.45 7.21 -6.15
C ARG A 100 8.07 7.80 -5.88
N HIS A 101 8.04 8.84 -5.06
CA HIS A 101 6.85 9.55 -4.64
C HIS A 101 6.63 10.80 -5.50
N PHE A 102 5.38 11.01 -5.96
CA PHE A 102 5.01 12.09 -6.84
C PHE A 102 3.71 12.75 -6.39
N GLU A 103 3.59 14.05 -6.66
CA GLU A 103 2.35 14.81 -6.60
C GLU A 103 1.70 14.87 -7.99
N ILE A 104 0.37 14.74 -8.04
CA ILE A 104 -0.42 14.93 -9.24
C ILE A 104 -0.73 16.43 -9.37
N ARG A 105 -0.18 17.08 -10.37
CA ARG A 105 -0.40 18.49 -10.67
C ARG A 105 -1.26 18.67 -11.92
N SER A 106 -2.04 19.76 -11.97
CA SER A 106 -2.92 20.10 -13.10
C SER A 106 -2.86 21.60 -13.45
N ASP A 107 -1.71 22.21 -13.32
CA ASP A 107 -1.41 23.59 -13.71
C ASP A 107 -1.10 23.67 -15.21
N GLY A 108 -2.17 23.78 -16.02
CA GLY A 108 -2.09 23.82 -17.48
C GLY A 108 -2.21 22.45 -18.14
N TYR A 109 -1.60 21.39 -17.61
CA TYR A 109 -1.76 19.99 -18.06
C TYR A 109 -1.54 19.03 -16.90
N LEU A 110 -2.08 17.82 -17.01
CA LEU A 110 -1.93 16.78 -15.99
C LEU A 110 -0.53 16.18 -16.06
N HIS A 111 0.24 16.28 -14.98
CA HIS A 111 1.57 15.70 -14.87
C HIS A 111 1.88 15.22 -13.43
N LEU A 112 2.98 14.49 -13.29
CA LEU A 112 3.50 14.03 -12.02
C LEU A 112 4.75 14.84 -11.66
N GLU A 113 4.72 15.53 -10.52
CA GLU A 113 5.87 16.24 -9.98
C GLU A 113 6.57 15.35 -8.95
N PHE A 114 7.88 15.13 -9.15
CA PHE A 114 8.68 14.31 -8.26
C PHE A 114 8.87 14.99 -6.90
N ILE A 115 8.57 14.29 -5.82
CA ILE A 115 8.75 14.77 -4.44
C ILE A 115 10.04 14.20 -3.85
N ARG A 116 10.15 12.87 -3.75
CA ARG A 116 11.29 12.19 -3.11
C ARG A 116 11.32 10.69 -3.42
N GLU A 117 12.43 10.06 -3.06
CA GLU A 117 12.51 8.60 -2.89
C GLU A 117 12.34 8.26 -1.40
N CYS A 118 11.55 7.24 -1.08
CA CYS A 118 11.29 6.80 0.29
C CYS A 118 10.92 5.31 0.34
N GLU A 119 10.81 4.77 1.54
CA GLU A 119 10.27 3.42 1.73
C GLU A 119 8.79 3.39 1.37
N GLU A 120 8.31 2.27 0.81
CA GLU A 120 6.90 2.13 0.40
C GLU A 120 5.96 2.24 1.60
N GLU A 121 6.38 1.72 2.76
CA GLU A 121 5.65 1.71 4.02
C GLU A 121 5.23 3.12 4.48
N ASP A 122 6.06 4.13 4.21
CA ASP A 122 5.78 5.54 4.54
C ASP A 122 4.57 6.11 3.76
N LEU A 123 4.25 5.50 2.61
CA LEU A 123 3.22 5.96 1.67
C LEU A 123 1.97 5.08 1.67
N LEU A 124 2.02 3.95 2.38
CA LEU A 124 0.85 3.09 2.49
C LEU A 124 -0.26 3.81 3.22
N ALA A 125 -1.49 3.63 2.75
CA ALA A 125 -2.64 4.08 3.49
C ALA A 125 -2.59 3.43 4.87
N GLN A 126 -2.15 4.17 5.86
CA GLN A 126 -2.30 3.77 7.26
C GLN A 126 -3.78 3.44 7.40
N GLY A 127 -4.08 2.14 7.57
CA GLY A 127 -5.44 1.62 7.54
C GLY A 127 -6.28 2.50 8.43
N LYS A 128 -7.28 3.18 7.88
CA LYS A 128 -8.12 4.28 8.39
C LYS A 128 -8.01 4.54 9.90
N SER A 129 -6.82 4.68 10.42
CA SER A 129 -6.59 5.14 11.76
C SER A 129 -6.60 6.67 11.68
N LYS A 130 -7.77 7.26 11.84
CA LYS A 130 -7.89 8.63 12.33
C LYS A 130 -7.37 8.75 13.76
N LEU A 131 -6.57 7.79 14.20
CA LEU A 131 -6.04 7.66 15.53
C LEU A 131 -4.66 8.32 15.54
N THR A 132 -4.64 9.65 15.61
CA THR A 132 -3.45 10.37 16.04
C THR A 132 -3.27 10.15 17.55
N PRO A 133 -2.08 10.32 18.11
CA PRO A 133 -1.86 10.21 19.56
C PRO A 133 -2.85 11.06 20.38
N GLU A 134 -3.23 12.24 19.88
CA GLU A 134 -4.21 13.13 20.52
C GLU A 134 -5.60 12.48 20.54
N VAL A 135 -6.01 11.84 19.43
CA VAL A 135 -7.29 11.15 19.34
C VAL A 135 -7.30 9.89 20.21
N GLU A 136 -6.19 9.16 20.30
CA GLU A 136 -6.06 8.03 21.24
C GLU A 136 -6.23 8.49 22.67
N GLN A 137 -5.63 9.61 23.05
CA GLN A 137 -5.71 10.18 24.39
C GLN A 137 -7.12 10.71 24.72
N GLU A 138 -7.82 11.28 23.74
CA GLU A 138 -9.22 11.71 23.89
C GLU A 138 -10.15 10.50 24.09
N ILE A 139 -9.96 9.40 23.36
CA ILE A 139 -10.67 8.13 23.55
C ILE A 139 -10.51 7.62 24.98
N LEU A 140 -9.26 7.61 25.49
CA LEU A 140 -8.95 7.14 26.84
C LEU A 140 -9.57 8.04 27.91
N THR A 141 -9.53 9.35 27.70
CA THR A 141 -10.16 10.35 28.58
C THR A 141 -11.68 10.15 28.65
N LEU A 142 -12.34 9.96 27.51
CA LEU A 142 -13.78 9.70 27.45
C LEU A 142 -14.12 8.35 28.08
N ARG A 143 -13.25 7.35 27.93
CA ARG A 143 -13.41 6.03 28.56
C ARG A 143 -13.30 6.13 30.09
N GLY A 144 -12.33 6.89 30.60
CA GLY A 144 -12.17 7.19 32.03
C GLY A 144 -13.38 7.92 32.65
N LYS A 145 -14.09 8.74 31.86
CA LYS A 145 -15.37 9.38 32.22
C LYS A 145 -16.57 8.44 32.18
N GLY A 146 -16.37 7.15 31.91
CA GLY A 146 -17.44 6.12 31.91
C GLY A 146 -18.24 5.98 30.60
N TYR A 147 -17.84 6.65 29.52
CA TYR A 147 -18.55 6.50 28.25
C TYR A 147 -18.33 5.11 27.66
N SER A 148 -19.40 4.53 27.09
CA SER A 148 -19.31 3.25 26.38
C SER A 148 -18.56 3.42 25.07
N VAL A 149 -17.85 2.37 24.61
CA VAL A 149 -17.14 2.34 23.31
C VAL A 149 -18.02 2.78 22.16
N ARG A 150 -19.32 2.42 22.19
CA ARG A 150 -20.29 2.80 21.16
C ARG A 150 -20.55 4.30 21.15
N LYS A 151 -20.76 4.92 22.33
CA LYS A 151 -20.95 6.37 22.45
C LYS A 151 -19.70 7.16 22.03
N ILE A 152 -18.51 6.66 22.38
CA ILE A 152 -17.23 7.27 21.97
C ILE A 152 -17.08 7.19 20.44
N ALA A 153 -17.37 6.03 19.83
CA ALA A 153 -17.31 5.84 18.39
C ALA A 153 -18.24 6.79 17.64
N ASP A 154 -19.49 6.94 18.10
CA ASP A 154 -20.48 7.85 17.51
C ASP A 154 -20.05 9.32 17.68
N HIS A 155 -19.56 9.70 18.85
CA HIS A 155 -19.12 11.07 19.15
C HIS A 155 -17.92 11.49 18.29
N MET A 156 -16.93 10.63 18.16
CA MET A 156 -15.70 10.90 17.43
C MET A 156 -15.77 10.54 15.95
N LYS A 157 -16.92 10.05 15.48
CA LYS A 157 -17.12 9.55 14.09
C LYS A 157 -16.07 8.49 13.69
N LEU A 158 -15.74 7.62 14.61
CA LEU A 158 -14.83 6.50 14.44
C LEU A 158 -15.61 5.17 14.35
N SER A 159 -14.95 4.13 13.84
CA SER A 159 -15.54 2.78 13.92
C SER A 159 -15.41 2.24 15.36
N LYS A 160 -16.41 1.46 15.79
CA LYS A 160 -16.39 0.79 17.11
C LYS A 160 -15.09 -0.02 17.30
N SER A 161 -14.67 -0.76 16.27
CA SER A 161 -13.44 -1.57 16.30
C SER A 161 -12.16 -0.73 16.46
N ALA A 162 -12.15 0.52 15.98
CA ALA A 162 -11.02 1.42 16.18
C ALA A 162 -10.92 1.87 17.64
N VAL A 163 -12.05 2.23 18.25
CA VAL A 163 -12.10 2.62 19.66
C VAL A 163 -11.79 1.44 20.59
N ASP A 164 -12.34 0.24 20.31
CA ASP A 164 -12.04 -0.98 21.07
C ASP A 164 -10.55 -1.31 21.07
N ARG A 165 -9.88 -1.16 19.91
CA ARG A 165 -8.43 -1.44 19.79
C ARG A 165 -7.59 -0.53 20.67
N VAL A 166 -7.94 0.76 20.75
CA VAL A 166 -7.22 1.73 21.61
C VAL A 166 -7.40 1.37 23.07
N VAL A 167 -8.65 1.09 23.49
CA VAL A 167 -8.96 0.72 24.86
C VAL A 167 -8.27 -0.57 25.27
N GLN A 168 -8.23 -1.59 24.39
CA GLN A 168 -7.57 -2.86 24.68
C GLN A 168 -6.05 -2.69 24.77
N LYS A 169 -5.44 -1.98 23.82
CA LYS A 169 -3.99 -1.69 23.83
C LYS A 169 -3.55 -1.01 25.13
N HIS A 170 -4.38 -0.10 25.67
CA HIS A 170 -4.08 0.58 26.93
C HIS A 170 -4.17 -0.35 28.13
N LYS A 171 -5.18 -1.23 28.18
CA LYS A 171 -5.30 -2.26 29.23
C LYS A 171 -4.12 -3.21 29.26
N ASP A 172 -3.72 -3.72 28.10
CA ASP A 172 -2.59 -4.64 27.98
C ASP A 172 -1.27 -3.97 28.44
N SER A 173 -1.13 -2.65 28.22
CA SER A 173 0.02 -1.85 28.68
C SER A 173 0.02 -1.64 30.19
N GLU A 174 -1.14 -1.47 30.83
CA GLU A 174 -1.28 -1.31 32.28
C GLU A 174 -1.02 -2.65 33.00
N GLU A 175 -1.53 -3.77 32.48
CA GLU A 175 -1.29 -5.11 33.03
C GLU A 175 0.20 -5.49 32.96
N SER A 176 0.86 -5.20 31.84
CA SER A 176 2.31 -5.42 31.69
C SER A 176 3.15 -4.61 32.67
N SER A 177 2.71 -3.40 33.01
CA SER A 177 3.41 -2.53 33.98
C SER A 177 3.17 -2.96 35.43
N ALA A 178 2.03 -3.57 35.75
CA ALA A 178 1.69 -4.05 37.07
C ALA A 178 2.47 -5.31 37.46
N ASP A 179 2.79 -6.17 36.49
CA ASP A 179 3.58 -7.41 36.75
C ASP A 179 5.06 -7.11 36.98
N THR A 180 5.59 -6.04 36.37
CA THR A 180 7.01 -5.65 36.56
C THR A 180 7.30 -5.08 37.96
N ILE A 181 6.29 -4.62 38.70
CA ILE A 181 6.45 -4.02 40.06
C ILE A 181 6.45 -5.10 41.16
N LYS A 182 5.97 -6.31 40.88
CA LYS A 182 5.90 -7.40 41.89
C LYS A 182 7.22 -8.11 42.14
N ASP A 183 8.22 -7.97 41.29
CA ASP A 183 9.51 -8.68 41.40
C ASP A 183 10.65 -7.85 42.03
N VAL A 184 10.37 -6.69 42.62
CA VAL A 184 11.37 -5.93 43.40
C VAL A 184 11.32 -6.40 44.82
N GLN A 185 12.01 -7.51 45.16
CA GLN A 185 12.35 -7.85 46.52
C GLN A 185 13.46 -6.92 47.04
N PHE A 186 13.14 -6.14 48.08
CA PHE A 186 14.16 -5.40 48.82
C PHE A 186 14.97 -6.39 49.65
N PRO A 187 16.31 -6.32 49.65
CA PRO A 187 17.11 -7.11 50.57
C PRO A 187 16.91 -6.60 51.98
N ASP A 188 16.49 -7.51 52.88
CA ASP A 188 16.44 -7.29 54.31
C ASP A 188 17.83 -6.91 54.83
N ASN A 189 17.98 -5.67 55.35
CA ASN A 189 19.11 -5.30 56.16
C ASN A 189 18.91 -5.88 57.56
N ALA A 190 19.62 -6.93 57.86
CA ALA A 190 19.79 -7.42 59.21
C ALA A 190 21.17 -7.00 59.74
N ALA A 191 21.13 -6.18 60.82
CA ALA A 191 22.08 -6.00 61.90
C ALA A 191 23.60 -6.01 61.63
#